data_01c6e6bfbdf2eddb0e42151f2d88d455
#
_entry.id   01c6e6bfbdf2eddb0e42151f2d88d455
#
_cell.length_a   1.000
_cell.length_b   1.000
_cell.length_c   1.000
_cell.angle_alpha   90.00
_cell.angle_beta   90.00
_cell.angle_gamma   90.00
#
_symmetry.space_group_name_H-M   'P 1'
#
loop_
_entity.id
_entity.type
_entity.pdbx_description
1 polymer ?
#
loop_
_entity_poly.entity_id
_entity_poly.type
_entity_poly.pdbx_seq_one_letter_code
_entity_poly.pdbx_strand_id
1 'polypeptide(L)'
;MPDGLTALGRWHAPGFQYGRLLCKKGRFRPAVLCGLLIVNTLQIVGCAAVPEPPRQPDNACAILAEKPQWDRAMRTVKRRWGVPVEVQLAIIRNESSFRHDARPRSPSGGYASSAYGYSQAIDGTWEWYRDETGKRRAKRTDFADAADFIGWYTNRSRRVLGISQGDAYNQYLAYHEGHTGFQRGSYRRKLWLQRYARQVDRHARAYAKQLSRCRARS
;
A
#
# COMPACT_ATOMS: atom_id res chain seq x y z
N MET A 1 1.32 -24.40 -7.00
CA MET A 1 0.77 -23.13 -6.48
C MET A 1 1.71 -22.63 -5.41
N PRO A 2 2.36 -21.46 -5.56
CA PRO A 2 3.29 -20.93 -4.55
C PRO A 2 2.47 -20.41 -3.35
N ASP A 3 2.60 -21.10 -2.25
CA ASP A 3 1.95 -20.77 -0.99
C ASP A 3 2.89 -19.91 -0.15
N GLY A 4 2.44 -18.74 0.25
CA GLY A 4 3.03 -17.98 1.35
C GLY A 4 3.69 -16.65 0.97
N LEU A 5 3.14 -15.58 1.52
CA LEU A 5 3.79 -14.28 1.69
C LEU A 5 4.78 -14.39 2.86
N THR A 6 5.97 -14.96 2.64
CA THR A 6 6.97 -15.10 3.69
C THR A 6 8.10 -14.11 3.51
N ALA A 7 8.13 -13.05 4.27
CA ALA A 7 9.32 -12.44 4.89
C ALA A 7 9.03 -11.05 5.47
N LEU A 8 8.75 -10.99 6.75
CA LEU A 8 8.88 -9.73 7.51
C LEU A 8 10.17 -9.79 8.33
N GLY A 9 11.26 -9.27 7.76
CA GLY A 9 12.42 -8.86 8.54
C GLY A 9 12.07 -7.67 9.42
N ARG A 10 12.64 -7.63 10.63
CA ARG A 10 12.46 -6.56 11.62
C ARG A 10 12.84 -5.19 11.02
N TRP A 11 11.88 -4.28 10.91
CA TRP A 11 12.12 -2.91 10.45
C TRP A 11 12.85 -2.10 11.53
N HIS A 12 14.15 -1.88 11.35
CA HIS A 12 14.88 -0.79 12.03
C HIS A 12 14.97 0.35 11.01
N ALA A 13 14.44 1.49 11.35
CA ALA A 13 14.54 2.69 10.53
C ALA A 13 15.93 3.33 10.73
N PRO A 14 16.78 3.40 9.68
CA PRO A 14 17.92 4.32 9.72
C PRO A 14 17.45 5.70 9.27
N GLY A 15 17.86 6.73 10.01
CA GLY A 15 17.61 8.12 9.64
C GLY A 15 18.24 8.46 8.30
N PHE A 16 17.44 9.01 7.41
CA PHE A 16 17.90 9.47 6.10
C PHE A 16 18.27 10.94 6.17
N GLN A 17 19.56 11.25 5.88
CA GLN A 17 20.03 12.60 5.57
C GLN A 17 19.58 12.98 4.16
N TYR A 18 18.83 14.08 4.07
CA TYR A 18 18.44 14.69 2.80
C TYR A 18 19.64 15.38 2.14
N GLY A 19 20.13 14.80 1.04
CA GLY A 19 21.03 15.47 0.12
C GLY A 19 20.28 16.53 -0.69
N ARG A 20 20.60 17.82 -0.46
CA ARG A 20 20.11 18.94 -1.28
C ARG A 20 20.78 18.89 -2.65
N LEU A 21 20.00 18.66 -3.69
CA LEU A 21 20.44 18.90 -5.08
C LEU A 21 20.40 20.40 -5.37
N LEU A 22 21.61 21.00 -5.48
CA LEU A 22 21.80 22.38 -5.89
C LEU A 22 21.55 22.53 -7.38
N CYS A 23 20.55 23.30 -7.73
CA CYS A 23 20.29 23.76 -9.09
C CYS A 23 21.32 24.81 -9.48
N LYS A 24 22.27 24.53 -10.40
CA LYS A 24 23.23 25.49 -10.94
C LYS A 24 22.51 26.49 -11.85
N LYS A 25 22.59 27.79 -11.48
CA LYS A 25 22.17 28.90 -12.32
C LYS A 25 23.14 29.07 -13.49
N GLY A 26 22.69 28.81 -14.71
CA GLY A 26 23.37 29.16 -15.94
C GLY A 26 23.12 30.64 -16.30
N ARG A 27 24.17 31.42 -16.44
CA ARG A 27 24.14 32.81 -16.97
C ARG A 27 23.93 32.78 -18.48
N PHE A 28 22.87 33.41 -18.97
CA PHE A 28 22.69 33.69 -20.40
C PHE A 28 23.02 35.14 -20.69
N ARG A 29 23.90 35.36 -21.71
CA ARG A 29 24.20 36.64 -22.33
C ARG A 29 23.13 36.96 -23.38
N PRO A 30 22.73 38.26 -23.57
CA PRO A 30 21.78 38.63 -24.61
C PRO A 30 22.51 38.94 -25.93
N ALA A 31 22.01 38.39 -27.03
CA ALA A 31 22.34 38.87 -28.38
C ALA A 31 21.10 38.90 -29.27
N VAL A 32 20.66 40.10 -29.55
CA VAL A 32 20.14 40.70 -30.81
C VAL A 32 19.06 39.98 -31.61
N LEU A 33 17.89 40.66 -31.66
CA LEU A 33 16.81 40.78 -32.64
C LEU A 33 16.87 39.93 -33.92
N CYS A 34 15.88 39.07 -34.11
CA CYS A 34 15.16 38.98 -35.39
C CYS A 34 13.73 38.43 -35.12
N GLY A 35 12.72 39.14 -35.61
CA GLY A 35 11.33 38.89 -35.28
C GLY A 35 10.80 37.60 -35.89
N LEU A 36 10.37 36.69 -35.06
CA LEU A 36 9.41 35.60 -35.32
C LEU A 36 8.55 35.47 -34.08
N LEU A 37 7.24 35.56 -34.25
CA LEU A 37 6.24 35.22 -33.22
C LEU A 37 6.43 33.74 -32.79
N ILE A 38 7.31 33.54 -31.80
CA ILE A 38 7.40 32.24 -31.13
C ILE A 38 6.30 32.24 -30.07
N VAL A 39 5.21 31.54 -30.34
CA VAL A 39 4.23 31.14 -29.33
C VAL A 39 5.00 30.31 -28.31
N ASN A 40 5.36 30.93 -27.18
CA ASN A 40 5.97 30.28 -26.04
C ASN A 40 4.94 29.37 -25.37
N THR A 41 4.78 28.15 -25.86
CA THR A 41 4.12 27.10 -25.11
C THR A 41 4.96 26.79 -23.88
N LEU A 42 4.60 27.41 -22.77
CA LEU A 42 5.16 27.11 -21.45
C LEU A 42 4.84 25.65 -21.13
N GLN A 43 5.71 24.72 -21.48
CA GLN A 43 5.63 23.34 -21.07
C GLN A 43 5.88 23.30 -19.57
N ILE A 44 4.80 23.27 -18.79
CA ILE A 44 4.85 22.95 -17.37
C ILE A 44 5.26 21.49 -17.29
N VAL A 45 6.55 21.22 -17.19
CA VAL A 45 7.08 19.91 -16.79
C VAL A 45 6.66 19.73 -15.34
N GLY A 46 5.46 19.20 -15.15
CA GLY A 46 4.99 18.80 -13.84
C GLY A 46 5.88 17.66 -13.35
N CYS A 47 6.83 17.96 -12.45
CA CYS A 47 7.51 16.90 -11.69
C CYS A 47 6.42 16.09 -10.98
N ALA A 48 6.20 14.85 -11.41
CA ALA A 48 5.33 13.94 -10.71
C ALA A 48 5.89 13.78 -9.29
N ALA A 49 5.19 14.36 -8.31
CA ALA A 49 5.61 14.27 -6.91
C ALA A 49 5.63 12.79 -6.50
N VAL A 50 6.73 12.37 -5.85
CA VAL A 50 6.84 11.03 -5.26
C VAL A 50 5.72 10.88 -4.22
N PRO A 51 4.93 9.79 -4.25
CA PRO A 51 3.84 9.61 -3.30
C PRO A 51 4.39 9.46 -1.87
N GLU A 52 4.18 10.48 -1.03
CA GLU A 52 4.57 10.44 0.38
C GLU A 52 3.53 9.70 1.23
N PRO A 53 3.97 9.00 2.30
CA PRO A 53 3.05 8.48 3.32
C PRO A 53 2.19 9.58 3.95
N PRO A 54 1.00 9.25 4.49
CA PRO A 54 0.17 10.24 5.18
C PRO A 54 0.88 10.81 6.41
N ARG A 55 0.71 12.11 6.67
CA ARG A 55 1.33 12.79 7.82
C ARG A 55 0.84 12.27 9.17
N GLN A 56 -0.41 11.80 9.23
CA GLN A 56 -1.04 11.24 10.43
C GLN A 56 -1.53 9.82 10.15
N PRO A 57 -0.62 8.82 10.10
CA PRO A 57 -0.96 7.45 9.71
C PRO A 57 -1.88 6.75 10.73
N ASP A 58 -2.04 7.30 11.94
CA ASP A 58 -2.92 6.78 12.99
C ASP A 58 -4.34 7.35 12.94
N ASN A 59 -4.60 8.29 12.03
CA ASN A 59 -5.88 8.99 11.91
C ASN A 59 -6.50 8.76 10.53
N ALA A 60 -7.47 7.83 10.45
CA ALA A 60 -8.14 7.49 9.20
C ALA A 60 -8.83 8.70 8.54
N CYS A 61 -9.43 9.60 9.33
CA CYS A 61 -10.06 10.80 8.78
C CYS A 61 -9.03 11.74 8.14
N ALA A 62 -7.89 11.93 8.79
CA ALA A 62 -6.79 12.74 8.26
C ALA A 62 -6.18 12.11 7.00
N ILE A 63 -5.98 10.78 6.99
CA ILE A 63 -5.51 10.04 5.82
C ILE A 63 -6.43 10.29 4.62
N LEU A 64 -7.75 10.11 4.79
CA LEU A 64 -8.69 10.24 3.69
C LEU A 64 -8.89 11.69 3.23
N ALA A 65 -8.75 12.66 4.13
CA ALA A 65 -8.77 14.09 3.79
C ALA A 65 -7.50 14.49 3.02
N GLU A 66 -6.32 13.99 3.44
CA GLU A 66 -5.04 14.28 2.77
C GLU A 66 -4.93 13.56 1.42
N LYS A 67 -5.49 12.36 1.29
CA LYS A 67 -5.41 11.49 0.10
C LYS A 67 -6.81 11.12 -0.42
N PRO A 68 -7.60 12.06 -0.93
CA PRO A 68 -8.99 11.79 -1.35
C PRO A 68 -9.07 10.74 -2.48
N GLN A 69 -8.03 10.59 -3.29
CA GLN A 69 -7.94 9.51 -4.28
C GLN A 69 -7.87 8.12 -3.64
N TRP A 70 -7.27 7.99 -2.45
CA TRP A 70 -7.23 6.73 -1.72
C TRP A 70 -8.61 6.36 -1.16
N ASP A 71 -9.36 7.34 -0.65
CA ASP A 71 -10.75 7.11 -0.21
C ASP A 71 -11.60 6.56 -1.35
N ARG A 72 -11.53 7.21 -2.54
CA ARG A 72 -12.26 6.75 -3.73
C ARG A 72 -11.88 5.32 -4.12
N ALA A 73 -10.58 5.02 -4.14
CA ALA A 73 -10.08 3.68 -4.46
C ALA A 73 -10.60 2.63 -3.48
N MET A 74 -10.45 2.85 -2.18
CA MET A 74 -10.88 1.91 -1.14
C MET A 74 -12.40 1.73 -1.07
N ARG A 75 -13.19 2.76 -1.33
CA ARG A 75 -14.64 2.63 -1.48
C ARG A 75 -15.01 1.78 -2.71
N THR A 76 -14.27 1.89 -3.80
CA THR A 76 -14.45 1.03 -4.98
C THR A 76 -14.13 -0.41 -4.66
N VAL A 77 -13.04 -0.66 -3.94
CA VAL A 77 -12.66 -1.99 -3.43
C VAL A 77 -13.76 -2.56 -2.51
N LYS A 78 -14.29 -1.76 -1.58
CA LYS A 78 -15.40 -2.17 -0.72
C LYS A 78 -16.64 -2.57 -1.52
N ARG A 79 -17.00 -1.80 -2.55
CA ARG A 79 -18.16 -2.18 -3.41
C ARG A 79 -17.90 -3.45 -4.21
N ARG A 80 -16.69 -3.62 -4.74
CA ARG A 80 -16.34 -4.75 -5.62
C ARG A 80 -16.12 -6.05 -4.83
N TRP A 81 -15.39 -5.97 -3.74
CA TRP A 81 -14.88 -7.13 -3.00
C TRP A 81 -15.50 -7.31 -1.61
N GLY A 82 -16.20 -6.29 -1.10
CA GLY A 82 -16.86 -6.30 0.22
C GLY A 82 -15.95 -5.94 1.40
N VAL A 83 -14.66 -5.70 1.19
CA VAL A 83 -13.69 -5.45 2.27
C VAL A 83 -13.85 -4.05 2.83
N PRO A 84 -14.05 -3.88 4.15
CA PRO A 84 -14.18 -2.58 4.79
C PRO A 84 -12.94 -1.69 4.60
N VAL A 85 -13.14 -0.37 4.49
CA VAL A 85 -12.05 0.60 4.27
C VAL A 85 -11.02 0.56 5.41
N GLU A 86 -11.48 0.42 6.64
CA GLU A 86 -10.65 0.30 7.84
C GLU A 86 -9.74 -0.93 7.82
N VAL A 87 -10.20 -2.05 7.27
CA VAL A 87 -9.40 -3.27 7.12
C VAL A 87 -8.32 -3.09 6.06
N GLN A 88 -8.68 -2.47 4.92
CA GLN A 88 -7.72 -2.14 3.85
C GLN A 88 -6.60 -1.23 4.38
N LEU A 89 -6.97 -0.14 5.08
CA LEU A 89 -6.01 0.79 5.70
C LEU A 89 -5.08 0.08 6.68
N ALA A 90 -5.65 -0.77 7.55
CA ALA A 90 -4.87 -1.46 8.57
C ALA A 90 -3.85 -2.44 7.98
N ILE A 91 -4.22 -3.17 6.92
CA ILE A 91 -3.31 -4.06 6.20
C ILE A 91 -2.20 -3.22 5.55
N ILE A 92 -2.51 -2.20 4.74
CA ILE A 92 -1.50 -1.36 4.05
C ILE A 92 -0.55 -0.71 5.06
N ARG A 93 -1.09 -0.20 6.18
CA ARG A 93 -0.27 0.37 7.24
C ARG A 93 0.75 -0.63 7.76
N ASN A 94 0.32 -1.86 8.02
CA ASN A 94 1.19 -2.88 8.60
C ASN A 94 2.20 -3.43 7.58
N GLU A 95 1.83 -3.52 6.30
CA GLU A 95 2.69 -4.04 5.24
C GLU A 95 3.79 -3.06 4.82
N SER A 96 3.45 -1.79 4.65
CA SER A 96 4.36 -0.82 4.03
C SER A 96 4.50 0.50 4.79
N SER A 97 3.72 0.71 5.87
CA SER A 97 3.55 2.03 6.49
C SER A 97 3.16 3.10 5.46
N PHE A 98 2.29 2.71 4.51
CA PHE A 98 1.84 3.54 3.39
C PHE A 98 2.93 3.97 2.40
N ARG A 99 4.08 3.29 2.35
CA ARG A 99 5.14 3.57 1.39
C ARG A 99 4.90 2.81 0.10
N HIS A 100 4.94 3.54 -1.01
CA HIS A 100 4.74 2.98 -2.35
C HIS A 100 5.88 2.06 -2.81
N ASP A 101 7.09 2.31 -2.30
CA ASP A 101 8.35 1.66 -2.69
C ASP A 101 8.87 0.68 -1.62
N ALA A 102 8.06 0.35 -0.63
CA ALA A 102 8.48 -0.52 0.47
C ALA A 102 9.01 -1.86 -0.03
N ARG A 103 10.18 -2.27 0.48
CA ARG A 103 10.80 -3.58 0.23
C ARG A 103 11.42 -4.12 1.50
N PRO A 104 11.20 -5.40 1.86
CA PRO A 104 11.86 -6.02 3.01
C PRO A 104 13.34 -6.22 2.71
N ARG A 105 14.21 -5.80 3.65
CA ARG A 105 15.65 -5.97 3.53
C ARG A 105 16.11 -7.16 4.37
N SER A 106 17.09 -7.90 3.83
CA SER A 106 17.79 -8.95 4.56
C SER A 106 18.84 -8.34 5.50
N PRO A 107 19.07 -8.91 6.71
CA PRO A 107 20.19 -8.53 7.55
C PRO A 107 21.56 -8.69 6.89
N SER A 108 21.70 -9.62 5.94
CA SER A 108 22.92 -9.88 5.17
C SER A 108 23.09 -8.97 3.96
N GLY A 109 22.19 -7.98 3.76
CA GLY A 109 22.12 -7.13 2.57
C GLY A 109 21.12 -7.66 1.54
N GLY A 110 20.79 -6.82 0.55
CA GLY A 110 19.81 -7.15 -0.49
C GLY A 110 18.36 -7.18 0.01
N TYR A 111 17.49 -7.88 -0.70
CA TYR A 111 16.07 -8.00 -0.39
C TYR A 111 15.76 -9.38 0.22
N ALA A 112 14.94 -9.40 1.27
CA ALA A 112 14.56 -10.63 1.97
C ALA A 112 13.54 -11.47 1.17
N SER A 113 12.80 -10.84 0.25
CA SER A 113 11.83 -11.50 -0.63
C SER A 113 11.48 -10.60 -1.81
N SER A 114 10.62 -11.09 -2.73
CA SER A 114 10.05 -10.32 -3.84
C SER A 114 8.88 -9.40 -3.43
N ALA A 115 8.52 -9.34 -2.13
CA ALA A 115 7.47 -8.46 -1.61
C ALA A 115 7.80 -6.99 -1.93
N TYR A 116 6.79 -6.25 -2.44
CA TYR A 116 7.01 -4.88 -2.91
C TYR A 116 5.76 -4.01 -2.81
N GLY A 117 6.01 -2.71 -2.57
CA GLY A 117 5.00 -1.66 -2.64
C GLY A 117 4.02 -1.65 -1.48
N TYR A 118 2.88 -1.00 -1.67
CA TYR A 118 1.89 -0.79 -0.62
C TYR A 118 1.37 -2.08 0.03
N SER A 119 1.12 -3.11 -0.76
CA SER A 119 0.51 -4.37 -0.31
C SER A 119 1.52 -5.44 0.06
N GLN A 120 2.81 -5.24 -0.18
CA GLN A 120 3.87 -6.24 0.01
C GLN A 120 3.56 -7.59 -0.67
N ALA A 121 2.78 -7.55 -1.76
CA ALA A 121 2.53 -8.74 -2.56
C ALA A 121 3.84 -9.28 -3.16
N ILE A 122 4.07 -10.60 -3.06
CA ILE A 122 5.17 -11.29 -3.74
C ILE A 122 4.84 -11.50 -5.22
N ASP A 123 5.87 -11.71 -6.05
CA ASP A 123 5.72 -11.79 -7.51
C ASP A 123 4.64 -12.80 -7.93
N GLY A 124 4.72 -14.05 -7.50
CA GLY A 124 3.77 -15.08 -7.93
C GLY A 124 2.31 -14.79 -7.54
N THR A 125 2.08 -14.20 -6.34
CA THR A 125 0.72 -13.85 -5.92
C THR A 125 0.21 -12.62 -6.66
N TRP A 126 1.10 -11.67 -6.99
CA TRP A 126 0.74 -10.50 -7.79
C TRP A 126 0.38 -10.87 -9.23
N GLU A 127 1.16 -11.75 -9.88
CA GLU A 127 0.85 -12.25 -11.22
C GLU A 127 -0.49 -13.00 -11.23
N TRP A 128 -0.71 -13.90 -10.25
CA TRP A 128 -1.99 -14.58 -10.13
C TRP A 128 -3.19 -13.60 -10.02
N TYR A 129 -3.06 -12.54 -9.21
CA TYR A 129 -4.08 -11.48 -9.16
C TYR A 129 -4.30 -10.83 -10.51
N ARG A 130 -3.23 -10.46 -11.22
CA ARG A 130 -3.31 -9.80 -12.53
C ARG A 130 -4.02 -10.67 -13.55
N ASP A 131 -3.70 -11.95 -13.57
CA ASP A 131 -4.30 -12.90 -14.51
C ASP A 131 -5.78 -13.16 -14.19
N GLU A 132 -6.12 -13.42 -12.92
CA GLU A 132 -7.51 -13.71 -12.51
C GLU A 132 -8.44 -12.49 -12.68
N THR A 133 -7.91 -11.28 -12.53
CA THR A 133 -8.72 -10.04 -12.61
C THR A 133 -8.65 -9.33 -13.96
N GLY A 134 -7.79 -9.77 -14.86
CA GLY A 134 -7.51 -9.11 -16.14
C GLY A 134 -6.73 -7.79 -16.02
N LYS A 135 -6.24 -7.43 -14.82
CA LYS A 135 -5.53 -6.17 -14.56
C LYS A 135 -4.04 -6.25 -14.91
N ARG A 136 -3.71 -6.59 -16.14
CA ARG A 136 -2.33 -6.81 -16.60
C ARG A 136 -1.38 -5.63 -16.40
N ARG A 137 -1.89 -4.39 -16.34
CA ARG A 137 -1.11 -3.16 -16.16
C ARG A 137 -1.02 -2.70 -14.70
N ALA A 138 -1.61 -3.44 -13.74
CA ALA A 138 -1.58 -3.08 -12.33
C ALA A 138 -0.15 -3.01 -11.80
N LYS A 139 0.10 -2.04 -10.91
CA LYS A 139 1.41 -1.76 -10.30
C LYS A 139 1.33 -1.85 -8.78
N ARG A 140 2.26 -2.57 -8.15
CA ARG A 140 2.35 -2.66 -6.67
C ARG A 140 2.65 -1.32 -6.00
N THR A 141 3.19 -0.37 -6.76
CA THR A 141 3.47 1.01 -6.33
C THR A 141 2.30 1.97 -6.52
N ASP A 142 1.24 1.56 -7.19
CA ASP A 142 -0.01 2.32 -7.29
C ASP A 142 -0.94 1.92 -6.14
N PHE A 143 -1.48 2.93 -5.44
CA PHE A 143 -2.31 2.68 -4.26
C PHE A 143 -3.65 2.01 -4.62
N ALA A 144 -4.28 2.42 -5.71
CA ALA A 144 -5.58 1.85 -6.10
C ALA A 144 -5.44 0.39 -6.52
N ASP A 145 -4.36 0.05 -7.24
CA ASP A 145 -4.07 -1.32 -7.63
C ASP A 145 -3.72 -2.20 -6.42
N ALA A 146 -2.91 -1.68 -5.49
CA ALA A 146 -2.55 -2.39 -4.27
C ALA A 146 -3.76 -2.60 -3.34
N ALA A 147 -4.64 -1.61 -3.22
CA ALA A 147 -5.89 -1.75 -2.46
C ALA A 147 -6.83 -2.77 -3.12
N ASP A 148 -6.94 -2.78 -4.45
CA ASP A 148 -7.77 -3.77 -5.18
C ASP A 148 -7.21 -5.19 -5.02
N PHE A 149 -5.88 -5.35 -5.03
CA PHE A 149 -5.22 -6.62 -4.72
C PHE A 149 -5.58 -7.12 -3.31
N ILE A 150 -5.49 -6.25 -2.29
CA ILE A 150 -5.90 -6.60 -0.92
C ILE A 150 -7.38 -7.02 -0.90
N GLY A 151 -8.23 -6.26 -1.59
CA GLY A 151 -9.65 -6.58 -1.71
C GLY A 151 -9.91 -7.95 -2.33
N TRP A 152 -9.25 -8.24 -3.44
CA TRP A 152 -9.32 -9.53 -4.13
C TRP A 152 -8.85 -10.68 -3.22
N TYR A 153 -7.70 -10.52 -2.56
CA TYR A 153 -7.11 -11.57 -1.73
C TYR A 153 -7.97 -11.87 -0.50
N THR A 154 -8.43 -10.83 0.21
CA THR A 154 -9.30 -10.99 1.39
C THR A 154 -10.69 -11.52 1.03
N ASN A 155 -11.24 -11.17 -0.15
CA ASN A 155 -12.46 -11.79 -0.65
C ASN A 155 -12.25 -13.27 -0.95
N ARG A 156 -11.09 -13.65 -1.49
CA ARG A 156 -10.74 -15.05 -1.69
C ARG A 156 -10.60 -15.80 -0.36
N SER A 157 -9.97 -15.19 0.65
CA SER A 157 -9.92 -15.75 2.02
C SER A 157 -11.33 -16.01 2.58
N ARG A 158 -12.28 -15.09 2.36
CA ARG A 158 -13.67 -15.31 2.72
C ARG A 158 -14.28 -16.54 2.02
N ARG A 159 -14.05 -16.66 0.70
CA ARG A 159 -14.63 -17.74 -0.10
C ARG A 159 -14.06 -19.13 0.24
N VAL A 160 -12.75 -19.22 0.49
CA VAL A 160 -12.06 -20.51 0.65
C VAL A 160 -11.83 -20.91 2.11
N LEU A 161 -11.86 -19.97 3.05
CA LEU A 161 -11.57 -20.19 4.46
C LEU A 161 -12.74 -19.80 5.38
N GLY A 162 -13.80 -19.18 4.83
CA GLY A 162 -14.93 -18.69 5.63
C GLY A 162 -14.63 -17.47 6.50
N ILE A 163 -13.48 -16.81 6.33
CA ILE A 163 -13.07 -15.67 7.15
C ILE A 163 -13.92 -14.44 6.78
N SER A 164 -14.59 -13.82 7.77
CA SER A 164 -15.31 -12.57 7.57
C SER A 164 -14.37 -11.47 7.05
N GLN A 165 -14.83 -10.66 6.11
CA GLN A 165 -14.06 -9.56 5.56
C GLN A 165 -13.78 -8.42 6.57
N GLY A 166 -14.56 -8.35 7.65
CA GLY A 166 -14.34 -7.46 8.78
C GLY A 166 -13.40 -8.03 9.85
N ASP A 167 -13.07 -9.31 9.79
CA ASP A 167 -12.15 -9.97 10.72
C ASP A 167 -10.69 -9.69 10.33
N ALA A 168 -10.21 -8.51 10.69
CA ALA A 168 -8.87 -8.07 10.32
C ALA A 168 -7.76 -8.98 10.86
N TYR A 169 -7.97 -9.62 12.02
CA TYR A 169 -7.00 -10.55 12.63
C TYR A 169 -6.79 -11.79 11.76
N ASN A 170 -7.86 -12.53 11.47
CA ASN A 170 -7.75 -13.76 10.68
C ASN A 170 -7.47 -13.47 9.20
N GLN A 171 -7.98 -12.36 8.65
CA GLN A 171 -7.63 -11.91 7.31
C GLN A 171 -6.12 -11.67 7.17
N TYR A 172 -5.49 -11.03 8.17
CA TYR A 172 -4.07 -10.80 8.15
C TYR A 172 -3.24 -12.08 8.30
N LEU A 173 -3.67 -13.01 9.17
CA LEU A 173 -3.03 -14.34 9.27
C LEU A 173 -3.06 -15.09 7.94
N ALA A 174 -4.21 -15.11 7.27
CA ALA A 174 -4.36 -15.73 5.96
C ALA A 174 -3.58 -15.01 4.86
N TYR A 175 -3.50 -13.68 4.94
CA TYR A 175 -2.73 -12.85 4.03
C TYR A 175 -1.24 -13.18 4.08
N HIS A 176 -0.71 -13.38 5.27
CA HIS A 176 0.71 -13.68 5.50
C HIS A 176 1.07 -15.15 5.21
N GLU A 177 0.24 -16.10 5.69
CA GLU A 177 0.54 -17.55 5.59
C GLU A 177 0.14 -18.17 4.25
N GLY A 178 -0.63 -17.45 3.44
CA GLY A 178 -1.37 -18.04 2.34
C GLY A 178 -2.57 -18.85 2.83
N HIS A 179 -3.51 -19.13 1.93
CA HIS A 179 -4.74 -19.84 2.30
C HIS A 179 -4.47 -21.25 2.83
N THR A 180 -3.55 -22.00 2.17
CA THR A 180 -3.15 -23.35 2.60
C THR A 180 -2.44 -23.33 3.95
N GLY A 181 -1.52 -22.38 4.17
CA GLY A 181 -0.81 -22.22 5.44
C GLY A 181 -1.76 -21.90 6.59
N PHE A 182 -2.70 -20.98 6.37
CA PHE A 182 -3.73 -20.66 7.35
C PHE A 182 -4.59 -21.89 7.69
N GLN A 183 -5.05 -22.63 6.69
CA GLN A 183 -5.87 -23.82 6.85
C GLN A 183 -5.16 -24.92 7.65
N ARG A 184 -3.83 -25.09 7.45
CA ARG A 184 -2.97 -26.00 8.23
C ARG A 184 -2.65 -25.47 9.64
N GLY A 185 -3.01 -24.23 9.94
CA GLY A 185 -2.72 -23.60 11.23
C GLY A 185 -1.23 -23.29 11.46
N SER A 186 -0.45 -23.07 10.39
CA SER A 186 1.00 -22.77 10.46
C SER A 186 1.32 -21.56 11.34
N TYR A 187 0.41 -20.57 11.37
CA TYR A 187 0.51 -19.37 12.21
C TYR A 187 0.50 -19.65 13.72
N ARG A 188 -0.03 -20.81 14.17
CA ARG A 188 -0.18 -21.12 15.60
C ARG A 188 1.17 -21.16 16.33
N ARG A 189 2.23 -21.58 15.67
CA ARG A 189 3.60 -21.61 16.19
C ARG A 189 4.38 -20.31 15.97
N LYS A 190 3.81 -19.32 15.29
CA LYS A 190 4.43 -18.03 14.96
C LYS A 190 3.86 -16.92 15.85
N LEU A 191 4.27 -16.87 17.12
CA LEU A 191 3.78 -15.88 18.09
C LEU A 191 3.99 -14.43 17.61
N TRP A 192 5.10 -14.19 16.90
CA TRP A 192 5.36 -12.89 16.30
C TRP A 192 4.28 -12.51 15.28
N LEU A 193 3.86 -13.43 14.40
CA LEU A 193 2.82 -13.18 13.41
C LEU A 193 1.46 -12.90 14.07
N GLN A 194 1.13 -13.67 15.11
CA GLN A 194 -0.09 -13.42 15.89
C GLN A 194 -0.08 -12.04 16.56
N ARG A 195 1.11 -11.55 17.01
CA ARG A 195 1.25 -10.17 17.53
C ARG A 195 1.01 -9.13 16.44
N TYR A 196 1.55 -9.33 15.24
CA TYR A 196 1.28 -8.46 14.09
C TYR A 196 -0.20 -8.47 13.70
N ALA A 197 -0.83 -9.63 13.61
CA ALA A 197 -2.26 -9.75 13.31
C ALA A 197 -3.14 -9.03 14.34
N ARG A 198 -2.81 -9.14 15.64
CA ARG A 198 -3.47 -8.34 16.68
C ARG A 198 -3.27 -6.84 16.53
N GLN A 199 -2.12 -6.42 16.03
CA GLN A 199 -1.86 -4.99 15.74
C GLN A 199 -2.72 -4.51 14.57
N VAL A 200 -2.82 -5.28 13.50
CA VAL A 200 -3.71 -4.97 12.37
C VAL A 200 -5.17 -4.86 12.82
N ASP A 201 -5.64 -5.77 13.65
CA ASP A 201 -7.00 -5.73 14.21
C ASP A 201 -7.23 -4.48 15.07
N ARG A 202 -6.26 -4.10 15.92
CA ARG A 202 -6.35 -2.84 16.69
C ARG A 202 -6.42 -1.62 15.78
N HIS A 203 -5.60 -1.56 14.73
CA HIS A 203 -5.65 -0.46 13.77
C HIS A 203 -6.99 -0.42 13.04
N ALA A 204 -7.50 -1.56 12.57
CA ALA A 204 -8.80 -1.64 11.90
C ALA A 204 -9.93 -1.12 12.79
N ARG A 205 -9.99 -1.55 14.05
CA ARG A 205 -10.99 -1.05 15.03
C ARG A 205 -10.86 0.45 15.30
N ALA A 206 -9.64 0.96 15.47
CA ALA A 206 -9.39 2.39 15.67
C ALA A 206 -9.86 3.19 14.46
N TYR A 207 -9.50 2.76 13.25
CA TYR A 207 -9.94 3.40 12.00
C TYR A 207 -11.45 3.33 11.82
N ALA A 208 -12.10 2.20 12.12
CA ALA A 208 -13.56 2.08 12.06
C ALA A 208 -14.25 3.13 12.95
N LYS A 209 -13.79 3.27 14.21
CA LYS A 209 -14.31 4.27 15.16
C LYS A 209 -14.09 5.70 14.69
N GLN A 210 -12.96 5.99 14.04
CA GLN A 210 -12.69 7.33 13.49
C GLN A 210 -13.57 7.60 12.28
N LEU A 211 -13.66 6.67 11.34
CA LEU A 211 -14.46 6.82 10.12
C LEU A 211 -15.95 6.96 10.39
N SER A 212 -16.49 6.32 11.42
CA SER A 212 -17.89 6.53 11.80
C SER A 212 -18.16 7.98 12.25
N ARG A 213 -17.17 8.61 12.89
CA ARG A 213 -17.31 10.00 13.40
C ARG A 213 -17.14 11.05 12.31
N CYS A 214 -16.15 10.91 11.42
CA CYS A 214 -15.92 11.94 10.39
C CYS A 214 -16.94 11.86 9.25
N ARG A 215 -17.49 10.68 8.94
CA ARG A 215 -18.55 10.52 7.94
C ARG A 215 -19.92 11.02 8.42
N ALA A 216 -20.15 11.05 9.73
CA ALA A 216 -21.37 11.62 10.28
C ALA A 216 -21.38 13.16 10.28
N ARG A 217 -20.24 13.82 10.00
CA ARG A 217 -20.08 15.28 9.96
C ARG A 217 -19.96 15.85 8.56
N SER A 218 -19.86 15.00 7.53
CA SER A 218 -19.82 15.36 6.11
C SER A 218 -21.19 15.16 5.45
#